data_1ad5204421f5722593f8404b58f1b2da
#
_entry.id   1ad5204421f5722593f8404b58f1b2da
#
_cell.length_a   1.000
_cell.length_b   1.000
_cell.length_c   1.000
_cell.angle_alpha   90.00
_cell.angle_beta   90.00
_cell.angle_gamma   90.00
#
_symmetry.space_group_name_H-M   'P 1'
#
loop_
_entity.id
_entity.type
_entity.pdbx_description
1 polymer ?
#
loop_
_entity_poly.entity_id
_entity_poly.type
_entity_poly.pdbx_seq_one_letter_code
_entity_poly.pdbx_strand_id
1 'polypeptide(L)'
;MKKTDMCFKAMALQRRMALRLCVVILPFLLNACTGTKYLKEGETFYIGAEITFNARERTWRKGDIRSELDELISPKPNTTVLGCRPGVWFYHIAGTPKKKKGGLRNFIRNKLGQEPVLLKDATPERTAGLLQGQLNNEGYFGTQVSSKVNTKKHRSWVVYTVELYPAYYLREINYPKGRDSTYAVIFRTLHEGSLLREGQRYQLAMLQAEQARIESVVKNYGFYYFDDRYLIFDADSTVGNHQVDLDLHLEEGVPKNARKRYKVSDVTIYPNYSLVPDSTGIVADTVEIDSFRYVDNMHMFRPRVITRIVNIRPDQMYSKNDQ
;
A
#
# COMPACT_ATOMS: atom_id res chain seq x y z
N MET A 1 -5.62 58.73 -38.07
CA MET A 1 -4.42 58.68 -37.25
C MET A 1 -4.62 59.01 -35.75
N LYS A 2 -5.52 59.86 -35.30
CA LYS A 2 -5.67 60.22 -33.87
C LYS A 2 -6.41 59.15 -32.97
N LYS A 3 -7.23 58.25 -33.53
CA LYS A 3 -7.98 57.24 -32.74
C LYS A 3 -7.12 56.03 -32.29
N THR A 4 -6.11 55.66 -33.07
CA THR A 4 -5.20 54.56 -32.76
C THR A 4 -4.24 54.88 -31.63
N ASP A 5 -3.76 56.15 -31.57
CA ASP A 5 -2.85 56.61 -30.49
C ASP A 5 -3.53 56.65 -29.11
N MET A 6 -4.84 56.99 -29.09
CA MET A 6 -5.61 57.06 -27.85
C MET A 6 -5.88 55.66 -27.26
N CYS A 7 -6.09 54.66 -28.12
CA CYS A 7 -6.27 53.26 -27.69
C CYS A 7 -4.96 52.67 -27.13
N PHE A 8 -3.83 52.94 -27.74
CA PHE A 8 -2.50 52.49 -27.26
C PHE A 8 -2.11 53.13 -25.92
N LYS A 9 -2.42 54.41 -25.70
CA LYS A 9 -2.17 55.09 -24.42
C LYS A 9 -3.06 54.57 -23.31
N ALA A 10 -4.34 54.23 -23.60
CA ALA A 10 -5.26 53.64 -22.65
C ALA A 10 -4.80 52.24 -22.23
N MET A 11 -4.35 51.38 -23.15
CA MET A 11 -3.80 50.08 -22.85
C MET A 11 -2.50 50.13 -22.04
N ALA A 12 -1.61 51.07 -22.33
CA ALA A 12 -0.37 51.30 -21.59
C ALA A 12 -0.66 51.77 -20.15
N LEU A 13 -1.65 52.62 -19.96
CA LEU A 13 -2.08 53.09 -18.65
C LEU A 13 -2.72 51.96 -17.81
N GLN A 14 -3.54 51.14 -18.44
CA GLN A 14 -4.15 49.95 -17.79
C GLN A 14 -3.09 48.94 -17.35
N ARG A 15 -2.08 48.68 -18.19
CA ARG A 15 -0.94 47.82 -17.85
C ARG A 15 -0.14 48.36 -16.65
N ARG A 16 0.13 49.68 -16.63
CA ARG A 16 0.85 50.31 -15.51
C ARG A 16 0.04 50.31 -14.22
N MET A 17 -1.29 50.50 -14.28
CA MET A 17 -2.17 50.38 -13.12
C MET A 17 -2.24 48.95 -12.61
N ALA A 18 -2.35 47.95 -13.48
CA ALA A 18 -2.34 46.55 -13.10
C ALA A 18 -1.01 46.15 -12.44
N LEU A 19 0.12 46.60 -13.00
CA LEU A 19 1.45 46.34 -12.42
C LEU A 19 1.62 46.98 -11.03
N ARG A 20 1.16 48.26 -10.87
CA ARG A 20 1.17 48.94 -9.56
C ARG A 20 0.26 48.23 -8.55
N LEU A 21 -0.90 47.79 -8.97
CA LEU A 21 -1.83 47.03 -8.14
C LEU A 21 -1.23 45.69 -7.67
N CYS A 22 -0.54 44.99 -8.58
CA CYS A 22 0.19 43.76 -8.24
C CYS A 22 1.33 44.01 -7.23
N VAL A 23 2.09 45.09 -7.39
CA VAL A 23 3.19 45.46 -6.49
C VAL A 23 2.69 45.83 -5.09
N VAL A 24 1.49 46.41 -4.97
CA VAL A 24 0.89 46.78 -3.68
C VAL A 24 0.20 45.58 -3.03
N ILE A 25 -0.46 44.70 -3.79
CA ILE A 25 -1.19 43.54 -3.28
C ILE A 25 -0.23 42.42 -2.88
N LEU A 26 0.91 42.24 -3.60
CA LEU A 26 1.87 41.18 -3.37
C LEU A 26 2.44 41.16 -1.92
N PRO A 27 2.91 42.28 -1.33
CA PRO A 27 3.40 42.29 0.06
C PRO A 27 2.28 42.08 1.09
N PHE A 28 1.06 42.50 0.81
CA PHE A 28 -0.12 42.19 1.68
C PHE A 28 -0.47 40.73 1.67
N LEU A 29 -0.41 40.08 0.52
CA LEU A 29 -0.61 38.62 0.41
C LEU A 29 0.50 37.81 1.13
N LEU A 30 1.75 38.30 1.06
CA LEU A 30 2.88 37.63 1.72
C LEU A 30 2.81 37.66 3.24
N ASN A 31 2.31 38.76 3.85
CA ASN A 31 2.14 38.84 5.31
C ASN A 31 0.90 38.10 5.83
N ALA A 32 -0.17 37.97 5.04
CA ALA A 32 -1.40 37.27 5.44
C ALA A 32 -1.28 35.74 5.36
N CYS A 33 -0.37 35.22 4.53
CA CYS A 33 -0.33 33.80 4.16
C CYS A 33 0.49 32.89 5.09
N THR A 34 1.11 33.40 6.15
CA THR A 34 1.93 32.57 7.05
C THR A 34 1.11 31.59 7.91
N GLY A 35 -0.19 31.85 8.09
CA GLY A 35 -1.11 31.03 8.89
C GLY A 35 -0.80 30.99 10.40
N THR A 36 0.30 31.61 10.85
CA THR A 36 0.79 31.52 12.24
C THR A 36 -0.15 32.12 13.26
N LYS A 37 -0.98 33.09 12.87
CA LYS A 37 -1.98 33.71 13.75
C LYS A 37 -3.13 32.77 14.18
N TYR A 38 -3.24 31.61 13.53
CA TYR A 38 -4.26 30.61 13.83
C TYR A 38 -3.74 29.49 14.74
N LEU A 39 -2.46 29.51 15.10
CA LEU A 39 -1.88 28.58 16.05
C LEU A 39 -2.29 28.93 17.48
N LYS A 40 -2.59 27.93 18.27
CA LYS A 40 -2.75 28.08 19.71
C LYS A 40 -1.37 28.21 20.38
N GLU A 41 -1.37 28.70 21.61
CA GLU A 41 -0.14 28.77 22.39
C GLU A 41 0.51 27.38 22.55
N GLY A 42 1.82 27.30 22.24
CA GLY A 42 2.55 26.03 22.24
C GLY A 42 2.45 25.18 20.96
N GLU A 43 1.55 25.49 20.02
CA GLU A 43 1.44 24.76 18.75
C GLU A 43 2.43 25.26 17.71
N THR A 44 2.98 24.34 16.92
CA THR A 44 3.86 24.65 15.80
C THR A 44 3.44 23.89 14.54
N PHE A 45 3.61 24.52 13.39
CA PHE A 45 3.40 23.85 12.11
C PHE A 45 4.45 22.78 11.87
N TYR A 46 4.02 21.60 11.51
CA TYR A 46 4.90 20.58 10.97
C TYR A 46 5.28 20.94 9.54
N ILE A 47 6.59 21.06 9.28
CA ILE A 47 7.11 21.43 7.96
C ILE A 47 7.78 20.27 7.23
N GLY A 48 7.72 19.07 7.77
CA GLY A 48 8.24 17.85 7.18
C GLY A 48 9.27 17.17 8.05
N ALA A 49 9.86 16.14 7.49
CA ALA A 49 10.96 15.42 8.12
C ALA A 49 12.15 15.28 7.16
N GLU A 50 13.29 14.97 7.72
CA GLU A 50 14.53 14.67 7.03
C GLU A 50 15.06 13.35 7.55
N ILE A 51 15.54 12.48 6.64
CA ILE A 51 16.22 11.23 7.01
C ILE A 51 17.73 11.44 6.81
N THR A 52 18.50 11.21 7.88
CA THR A 52 19.96 11.24 7.87
C THR A 52 20.49 9.84 8.13
N PHE A 53 21.47 9.40 7.33
CA PHE A 53 22.09 8.08 7.48
C PHE A 53 23.50 8.21 8.05
N ASN A 54 23.70 7.59 9.19
CA ASN A 54 25.02 7.31 9.75
C ASN A 54 25.36 5.86 9.38
N ALA A 55 25.98 5.66 8.22
CA ALA A 55 26.33 4.32 7.76
C ALA A 55 27.81 4.03 8.10
N ARG A 56 28.07 2.87 8.70
CA ARG A 56 29.44 2.39 8.97
C ARG A 56 30.15 1.95 7.70
N GLU A 57 29.36 1.56 6.67
CA GLU A 57 29.87 1.14 5.36
C GLU A 57 29.17 1.85 4.22
N ARG A 58 29.81 1.85 3.03
CA ARG A 58 29.28 2.45 1.80
C ARG A 58 28.18 1.56 1.23
N THR A 59 26.91 1.88 1.52
CA THR A 59 25.77 1.12 1.01
C THR A 59 25.35 1.64 -0.35
N TRP A 60 25.41 0.80 -1.38
CA TRP A 60 25.09 1.14 -2.79
C TRP A 60 23.64 1.56 -3.01
N ARG A 61 22.72 1.12 -2.13
CA ARG A 61 21.27 1.33 -2.27
C ARG A 61 20.69 2.43 -1.37
N LYS A 62 21.51 3.34 -0.86
CA LYS A 62 21.00 4.41 0.02
C LYS A 62 19.87 5.23 -0.61
N GLY A 63 19.90 5.46 -1.93
CA GLY A 63 18.87 6.21 -2.63
C GLY A 63 17.53 5.49 -2.64
N ASP A 64 17.55 4.18 -2.93
CA ASP A 64 16.34 3.35 -2.99
C ASP A 64 15.71 3.23 -1.60
N ILE A 65 16.55 2.89 -0.59
CA ILE A 65 16.12 2.79 0.81
C ILE A 65 15.51 4.12 1.27
N ARG A 66 16.15 5.25 0.94
CA ARG A 66 15.65 6.57 1.33
C ARG A 66 14.26 6.84 0.77
N SER A 67 14.03 6.55 -0.52
CA SER A 67 12.73 6.76 -1.13
C SER A 67 11.63 5.92 -0.50
N GLU A 68 11.92 4.66 -0.19
CA GLU A 68 10.98 3.76 0.52
C GLU A 68 10.64 4.28 1.92
N LEU A 69 11.66 4.72 2.67
CA LEU A 69 11.46 5.27 4.01
C LEU A 69 10.73 6.63 3.99
N ASP A 70 11.00 7.49 3.00
CA ASP A 70 10.32 8.79 2.85
C ASP A 70 8.81 8.61 2.59
N GLU A 71 8.38 7.52 1.96
CA GLU A 71 6.97 7.22 1.75
C GLU A 71 6.22 6.89 3.05
N LEU A 72 6.89 6.29 4.02
CA LEU A 72 6.33 5.92 5.32
C LEU A 72 6.12 7.12 6.25
N ILE A 73 6.78 8.25 5.97
CA ILE A 73 6.67 9.44 6.82
C ILE A 73 5.31 10.10 6.63
N SER A 74 4.53 10.11 7.70
CA SER A 74 3.20 10.71 7.76
C SER A 74 3.06 11.50 9.06
N PRO A 75 2.30 12.62 9.04
CA PRO A 75 1.62 13.23 7.91
C PRO A 75 2.58 13.97 6.96
N LYS A 76 2.15 14.15 5.70
CA LYS A 76 2.89 15.04 4.80
C LYS A 76 2.61 16.51 5.18
N PRO A 77 3.61 17.40 5.11
CA PRO A 77 3.43 18.80 5.47
C PRO A 77 2.48 19.52 4.50
N ASN A 78 1.87 20.64 4.97
CA ASN A 78 1.07 21.48 4.10
C ASN A 78 1.89 22.03 2.94
N THR A 79 1.25 22.13 1.77
CA THR A 79 1.86 22.72 0.58
C THR A 79 2.28 24.17 0.83
N THR A 80 3.52 24.50 0.45
CA THR A 80 4.07 25.84 0.58
C THR A 80 4.35 26.43 -0.80
N VAL A 81 3.98 27.70 -0.99
CA VAL A 81 4.27 28.48 -2.19
C VAL A 81 4.97 29.77 -1.75
N LEU A 82 6.22 29.97 -2.16
CA LEU A 82 7.05 31.11 -1.77
C LEU A 82 7.10 31.35 -0.23
N GLY A 83 7.14 30.26 0.55
CA GLY A 83 7.16 30.31 2.01
C GLY A 83 5.80 30.54 2.68
N CYS A 84 4.75 30.77 1.91
CA CYS A 84 3.36 30.88 2.37
C CYS A 84 2.64 29.54 2.33
N ARG A 85 1.57 29.41 3.11
CA ARG A 85 0.66 28.24 3.14
C ARG A 85 -0.74 28.67 2.68
N PRO A 86 -0.97 28.86 1.37
CA PRO A 86 -2.27 29.33 0.88
C PRO A 86 -3.42 28.40 1.25
N GLY A 87 -3.19 27.08 1.22
CA GLY A 87 -4.19 26.09 1.63
C GLY A 87 -4.66 26.27 3.07
N VAL A 88 -3.74 26.51 4.02
CA VAL A 88 -4.07 26.73 5.43
C VAL A 88 -4.86 28.04 5.61
N TRP A 89 -4.50 29.08 4.85
CA TRP A 89 -5.21 30.36 4.86
C TRP A 89 -6.65 30.21 4.34
N PHE A 90 -6.86 29.54 3.21
CA PHE A 90 -8.19 29.25 2.67
C PHE A 90 -9.05 28.41 3.64
N TYR A 91 -8.45 27.43 4.31
CA TYR A 91 -9.12 26.63 5.33
C TYR A 91 -9.69 27.47 6.46
N HIS A 92 -8.92 28.40 6.98
CA HIS A 92 -9.33 29.26 8.10
C HIS A 92 -10.31 30.36 7.67
N ILE A 93 -10.13 30.99 6.50
CA ILE A 93 -11.05 32.01 5.97
C ILE A 93 -12.44 31.44 5.71
N ALA A 94 -12.51 30.24 5.17
CA ALA A 94 -13.79 29.57 4.93
C ALA A 94 -14.54 29.30 6.24
N GLY A 95 -13.81 29.18 7.37
CA GLY A 95 -14.40 28.84 8.68
C GLY A 95 -15.12 27.50 8.66
N THR A 96 -15.94 27.26 9.68
CA THR A 96 -16.78 26.05 9.76
C THR A 96 -18.04 26.21 8.91
N PRO A 97 -18.25 25.39 7.88
CA PRO A 97 -19.47 25.48 7.07
C PRO A 97 -20.71 25.16 7.89
N LYS A 98 -21.71 26.01 7.85
CA LYS A 98 -23.00 25.77 8.55
C LYS A 98 -23.80 24.59 7.96
N LYS A 99 -23.56 24.23 6.69
CA LYS A 99 -24.19 23.10 5.99
C LYS A 99 -23.13 22.04 5.64
N LYS A 100 -23.44 20.77 5.89
CA LYS A 100 -22.54 19.64 5.63
C LYS A 100 -22.24 19.40 4.14
N LYS A 101 -23.15 19.80 3.22
CA LYS A 101 -22.98 19.63 1.77
C LYS A 101 -23.39 20.91 1.04
N GLY A 102 -22.54 21.33 0.05
CA GLY A 102 -22.81 22.46 -0.85
C GLY A 102 -22.45 23.85 -0.29
N GLY A 103 -22.36 24.84 -1.19
CA GLY A 103 -22.05 26.22 -0.87
C GLY A 103 -20.57 26.60 -1.06
N LEU A 104 -20.33 27.91 -1.35
CA LEU A 104 -19.02 28.47 -1.67
C LEU A 104 -18.00 28.26 -0.54
N ARG A 105 -18.39 28.39 0.72
CA ARG A 105 -17.52 28.16 1.88
C ARG A 105 -17.03 26.73 1.95
N ASN A 106 -17.91 25.74 1.66
CA ASN A 106 -17.56 24.33 1.64
C ASN A 106 -16.60 24.01 0.50
N PHE A 107 -16.83 24.60 -0.68
CA PHE A 107 -15.91 24.50 -1.81
C PHE A 107 -14.52 25.07 -1.47
N ILE A 108 -14.46 26.29 -0.93
CA ILE A 108 -13.17 26.92 -0.57
C ILE A 108 -12.44 26.09 0.48
N ARG A 109 -13.14 25.61 1.52
CA ARG A 109 -12.51 24.82 2.58
C ARG A 109 -11.98 23.48 2.10
N ASN A 110 -12.76 22.75 1.29
CA ASN A 110 -12.45 21.34 0.96
C ASN A 110 -11.67 21.18 -0.35
N LYS A 111 -11.75 22.16 -1.26
CA LYS A 111 -11.03 22.11 -2.55
C LYS A 111 -9.78 22.95 -2.58
N LEU A 112 -9.80 24.12 -1.95
CA LEU A 112 -8.65 25.05 -1.91
C LEU A 112 -7.97 25.05 -0.54
N GLY A 113 -8.71 24.74 0.54
CA GLY A 113 -8.21 24.69 1.90
C GLY A 113 -7.46 23.39 2.19
N GLN A 114 -6.43 23.49 3.03
CA GLN A 114 -5.73 22.38 3.64
C GLN A 114 -5.80 22.55 5.16
N GLU A 115 -6.21 21.51 5.87
CA GLU A 115 -6.15 21.50 7.32
C GLU A 115 -4.71 21.70 7.79
N PRO A 116 -4.45 22.56 8.80
CA PRO A 116 -3.10 22.79 9.28
C PRO A 116 -2.54 21.49 9.89
N VAL A 117 -1.40 21.04 9.40
CA VAL A 117 -0.66 19.92 9.96
C VAL A 117 0.27 20.44 11.05
N LEU A 118 0.05 19.98 12.28
CA LEU A 118 0.80 20.40 13.46
C LEU A 118 1.81 19.33 13.89
N LEU A 119 2.81 19.73 14.69
CA LEU A 119 3.82 18.79 15.19
C LEU A 119 3.20 17.62 15.98
N LYS A 120 2.14 17.87 16.74
CA LYS A 120 1.43 16.83 17.51
C LYS A 120 0.86 15.70 16.64
N ASP A 121 0.62 15.97 15.36
CA ASP A 121 0.07 15.00 14.42
C ASP A 121 1.17 14.10 13.82
N ALA A 122 2.45 14.47 13.96
CA ALA A 122 3.57 13.80 13.34
C ALA A 122 4.05 12.53 14.06
N THR A 123 3.73 12.35 15.34
CA THR A 123 4.12 11.18 16.18
C THR A 123 5.53 10.63 15.88
N PRO A 124 6.61 11.41 16.16
CA PRO A 124 7.96 11.09 15.70
C PRO A 124 8.50 9.72 16.15
N GLU A 125 8.21 9.33 17.41
CA GLU A 125 8.69 8.07 17.98
C GLU A 125 8.03 6.87 17.29
N ARG A 126 6.72 6.95 17.02
CA ARG A 126 6.00 5.91 16.27
C ARG A 126 6.53 5.78 14.85
N THR A 127 6.77 6.90 14.18
CA THR A 127 7.33 6.90 12.82
C THR A 127 8.75 6.31 12.81
N ALA A 128 9.61 6.65 13.79
CA ALA A 128 10.92 6.03 13.92
C ALA A 128 10.83 4.49 14.05
N GLY A 129 9.88 3.98 14.83
CA GLY A 129 9.61 2.55 14.94
C GLY A 129 9.17 1.91 13.62
N LEU A 130 8.32 2.61 12.83
CA LEU A 130 7.91 2.13 11.50
C LEU A 130 9.09 2.08 10.53
N LEU A 131 9.95 3.11 10.52
CA LEU A 131 11.15 3.14 9.68
C LEU A 131 12.12 2.01 10.06
N GLN A 132 12.31 1.76 11.34
CA GLN A 132 13.13 0.65 11.83
C GLN A 132 12.55 -0.71 11.43
N GLY A 133 11.23 -0.89 11.57
CA GLY A 133 10.52 -2.10 11.13
C GLY A 133 10.70 -2.37 9.63
N GLN A 134 10.59 -1.33 8.79
CA GLN A 134 10.83 -1.46 7.35
C GLN A 134 12.28 -1.88 7.05
N LEU A 135 13.25 -1.29 7.73
CA LEU A 135 14.65 -1.67 7.56
C LEU A 135 14.91 -3.13 7.97
N ASN A 136 14.28 -3.60 9.05
CA ASN A 136 14.36 -5.01 9.44
C ASN A 136 13.74 -5.91 8.38
N ASN A 137 12.58 -5.53 7.81
CA ASN A 137 11.93 -6.28 6.72
C ASN A 137 12.80 -6.38 5.46
N GLU A 138 13.69 -5.40 5.25
CA GLU A 138 14.66 -5.36 4.16
C GLU A 138 16.01 -6.02 4.52
N GLY A 139 16.09 -6.68 5.67
CA GLY A 139 17.28 -7.41 6.10
C GLY A 139 18.38 -6.56 6.75
N TYR A 140 18.09 -5.33 7.15
CA TYR A 140 19.03 -4.49 7.89
C TYR A 140 18.84 -4.64 9.40
N PHE A 141 19.05 -5.86 9.91
CA PHE A 141 18.90 -6.18 11.33
C PHE A 141 19.91 -5.41 12.19
N GLY A 142 19.50 -5.07 13.41
CA GLY A 142 20.34 -4.29 14.32
C GLY A 142 20.40 -2.79 14.01
N THR A 143 19.85 -2.34 12.87
CA THR A 143 19.74 -0.91 12.55
C THR A 143 18.86 -0.22 13.58
N GLN A 144 19.29 0.97 14.02
CA GLN A 144 18.56 1.80 14.96
C GLN A 144 18.12 3.09 14.31
N VAL A 145 16.86 3.49 14.58
CA VAL A 145 16.31 4.75 14.10
C VAL A 145 15.91 5.61 15.29
N SER A 146 16.50 6.78 15.38
CA SER A 146 16.15 7.78 16.39
C SER A 146 15.48 8.98 15.75
N SER A 147 14.61 9.65 16.51
CA SER A 147 13.93 10.86 16.07
C SER A 147 14.35 12.06 16.92
N LYS A 148 14.54 13.21 16.28
CA LYS A 148 14.80 14.47 16.95
C LYS A 148 13.90 15.56 16.39
N VAL A 149 13.12 16.20 17.24
CA VAL A 149 12.29 17.35 16.87
C VAL A 149 13.12 18.61 16.96
N ASN A 150 13.14 19.38 15.88
CA ASN A 150 13.70 20.72 15.85
C ASN A 150 12.58 21.74 15.67
N THR A 151 12.64 22.81 16.46
CA THR A 151 11.64 23.88 16.42
C THR A 151 12.33 25.23 16.24
N LYS A 152 11.82 26.02 15.29
CA LYS A 152 12.25 27.41 15.08
C LYS A 152 11.03 28.32 14.94
N LYS A 153 10.77 29.16 15.93
CA LYS A 153 9.57 29.99 16.04
C LYS A 153 8.29 29.11 16.00
N HIS A 154 7.47 29.25 14.96
CA HIS A 154 6.20 28.53 14.78
C HIS A 154 6.32 27.33 13.81
N ARG A 155 7.53 26.85 13.54
CA ARG A 155 7.80 25.76 12.59
C ARG A 155 8.59 24.67 13.28
N SER A 156 8.16 23.41 13.12
CA SER A 156 8.88 22.25 13.63
C SER A 156 9.07 21.23 12.50
N TRP A 157 10.22 20.57 12.53
CA TRP A 157 10.52 19.45 11.64
C TRP A 157 11.18 18.34 12.46
N VAL A 158 11.08 17.13 11.92
CA VAL A 158 11.66 15.96 12.55
C VAL A 158 12.89 15.53 11.75
N VAL A 159 13.97 15.21 12.44
CA VAL A 159 15.14 14.56 11.85
C VAL A 159 15.17 13.13 12.35
N TYR A 160 15.04 12.18 11.41
CA TYR A 160 15.22 10.76 11.69
C TYR A 160 16.67 10.40 11.37
N THR A 161 17.41 9.95 12.38
CA THR A 161 18.79 9.48 12.23
C THR A 161 18.80 7.97 12.21
N VAL A 162 19.21 7.42 11.07
CA VAL A 162 19.33 5.98 10.83
C VAL A 162 20.77 5.55 11.01
N GLU A 163 21.07 4.76 12.02
CA GLU A 163 22.35 4.07 12.19
C GLU A 163 22.29 2.76 11.40
N LEU A 164 22.63 2.85 10.10
CA LEU A 164 22.50 1.74 9.17
C LEU A 164 23.62 0.73 9.35
N TYR A 165 23.24 -0.52 9.65
CA TYR A 165 24.13 -1.67 9.70
C TYR A 165 24.13 -2.43 8.37
N PRO A 166 25.12 -3.33 8.14
CA PRO A 166 25.16 -4.15 6.95
C PRO A 166 23.91 -5.02 6.79
N ALA A 167 23.51 -5.26 5.54
CA ALA A 167 22.39 -6.13 5.24
C ALA A 167 22.76 -7.60 5.50
N TYR A 168 21.75 -8.39 5.85
CA TYR A 168 21.87 -9.83 6.05
C TYR A 168 21.50 -10.59 4.77
N TYR A 169 22.16 -11.73 4.57
CA TYR A 169 21.99 -12.58 3.38
C TYR A 169 21.61 -14.00 3.80
N LEU A 170 20.77 -14.66 3.01
CA LEU A 170 20.38 -16.03 3.25
C LEU A 170 21.58 -16.96 3.09
N ARG A 171 21.87 -17.76 4.12
CA ARG A 171 22.96 -18.75 4.14
C ARG A 171 22.46 -20.12 3.77
N GLU A 172 21.48 -20.61 4.51
CA GLU A 172 20.89 -21.93 4.36
C GLU A 172 19.37 -21.82 4.42
N ILE A 173 18.69 -22.63 3.60
CA ILE A 173 17.25 -22.70 3.58
C ILE A 173 16.83 -24.14 3.85
N ASN A 174 16.35 -24.39 5.05
CA ASN A 174 15.91 -25.68 5.51
C ASN A 174 14.44 -25.90 5.23
N TYR A 175 14.13 -27.06 4.72
CA TYR A 175 12.77 -27.44 4.32
C TYR A 175 12.16 -28.44 5.25
N PRO A 176 10.81 -28.46 5.40
CA PRO A 176 10.12 -29.35 6.31
C PRO A 176 10.34 -30.81 5.92
N LYS A 177 10.78 -31.62 6.89
CA LYS A 177 10.93 -33.07 6.78
C LYS A 177 9.72 -33.72 7.42
N GLY A 178 8.86 -34.37 6.64
CA GLY A 178 7.67 -35.04 7.15
C GLY A 178 7.18 -36.16 6.24
N ARG A 179 6.40 -37.10 6.81
CA ARG A 179 5.80 -38.19 6.05
C ARG A 179 4.44 -37.87 5.46
N ASP A 180 3.87 -36.74 5.79
CA ASP A 180 2.57 -36.27 5.29
C ASP A 180 2.70 -35.90 3.79
N SER A 181 1.64 -36.17 3.02
CA SER A 181 1.55 -35.85 1.60
C SER A 181 1.67 -34.35 1.32
N THR A 182 1.23 -33.51 2.27
CA THR A 182 1.38 -32.04 2.21
C THR A 182 2.85 -31.65 2.19
N TYR A 183 3.65 -32.22 3.09
CA TYR A 183 5.10 -31.95 3.14
C TYR A 183 5.80 -32.41 1.87
N ALA A 184 5.43 -33.55 1.31
CA ALA A 184 6.00 -34.04 0.05
C ALA A 184 5.74 -33.09 -1.11
N VAL A 185 4.54 -32.50 -1.20
CA VAL A 185 4.20 -31.51 -2.20
C VAL A 185 4.97 -30.22 -1.97
N ILE A 186 5.05 -29.71 -0.75
CA ILE A 186 5.84 -28.52 -0.41
C ILE A 186 7.29 -28.74 -0.81
N PHE A 187 7.90 -29.84 -0.42
CA PHE A 187 9.29 -30.15 -0.74
C PHE A 187 9.56 -30.16 -2.25
N ARG A 188 8.72 -30.83 -3.04
CA ARG A 188 8.82 -30.82 -4.51
C ARG A 188 8.71 -29.40 -5.07
N THR A 189 7.76 -28.63 -4.61
CA THR A 189 7.50 -27.26 -5.01
C THR A 189 8.71 -26.36 -4.81
N LEU A 190 9.45 -26.57 -3.75
CA LEU A 190 10.66 -25.80 -3.43
C LEU A 190 11.81 -26.12 -4.40
N HIS A 191 11.97 -27.39 -4.79
CA HIS A 191 12.97 -27.75 -5.79
C HIS A 191 12.64 -27.24 -7.21
N GLU A 192 11.36 -27.17 -7.55
CA GLU A 192 10.89 -26.85 -8.90
C GLU A 192 10.66 -25.35 -9.17
N GLY A 193 11.09 -24.44 -8.33
CA GLY A 193 10.93 -23.02 -8.61
C GLY A 193 10.85 -22.09 -7.41
N SER A 194 11.60 -22.39 -6.36
CA SER A 194 11.71 -21.47 -5.22
C SER A 194 12.18 -20.08 -5.66
N LEU A 195 11.56 -19.06 -5.08
CA LEU A 195 11.98 -17.66 -5.22
C LEU A 195 13.16 -17.33 -4.31
N LEU A 196 13.41 -18.18 -3.31
CA LEU A 196 14.49 -18.01 -2.34
C LEU A 196 15.75 -18.71 -2.82
N ARG A 197 16.90 -18.03 -2.67
CA ARG A 197 18.22 -18.55 -3.05
C ARG A 197 19.26 -18.21 -2.00
N GLU A 198 20.15 -19.14 -1.73
CA GLU A 198 21.33 -18.89 -0.90
C GLU A 198 22.15 -17.74 -1.49
N GLY A 199 22.72 -16.91 -0.61
CA GLY A 199 23.46 -15.69 -0.99
C GLY A 199 22.57 -14.50 -1.39
N GLN A 200 21.24 -14.68 -1.47
CA GLN A 200 20.30 -13.60 -1.68
C GLN A 200 20.14 -12.77 -0.39
N ARG A 201 19.95 -11.45 -0.53
CA ARG A 201 19.63 -10.60 0.63
C ARG A 201 18.28 -11.00 1.23
N TYR A 202 18.22 -11.03 2.56
CA TYR A 202 16.97 -11.24 3.27
C TYR A 202 15.98 -10.11 2.94
N GLN A 203 14.76 -10.47 2.58
CA GLN A 203 13.65 -9.56 2.36
C GLN A 203 12.35 -10.27 2.75
N LEU A 204 11.64 -9.70 3.72
CA LEU A 204 10.36 -10.27 4.17
C LEU A 204 9.35 -10.44 3.03
N ALA A 205 9.31 -9.49 2.11
CA ALA A 205 8.42 -9.55 0.93
C ALA A 205 8.69 -10.78 0.06
N MET A 206 9.96 -11.22 -0.06
CA MET A 206 10.32 -12.43 -0.81
C MET A 206 9.88 -13.69 -0.10
N LEU A 207 9.95 -13.73 1.25
CA LEU A 207 9.43 -14.85 2.04
C LEU A 207 7.91 -14.98 1.88
N GLN A 208 7.19 -13.87 1.95
CA GLN A 208 5.74 -13.81 1.74
C GLN A 208 5.35 -14.23 0.31
N ALA A 209 6.11 -13.78 -0.69
CA ALA A 209 5.90 -14.20 -2.07
C ALA A 209 6.12 -15.71 -2.25
N GLU A 210 7.12 -16.28 -1.57
CA GLU A 210 7.37 -17.73 -1.58
C GLU A 210 6.26 -18.50 -0.87
N GLN A 211 5.74 -18.01 0.27
CA GLN A 211 4.58 -18.60 0.94
C GLN A 211 3.36 -18.66 0.00
N ALA A 212 3.05 -17.56 -0.67
CA ALA A 212 1.94 -17.47 -1.61
C ALA A 212 2.14 -18.39 -2.84
N ARG A 213 3.38 -18.50 -3.34
CA ARG A 213 3.73 -19.44 -4.42
C ARG A 213 3.50 -20.88 -3.99
N ILE A 214 4.01 -21.27 -2.81
CA ILE A 214 3.84 -22.61 -2.24
C ILE A 214 2.36 -22.91 -2.06
N GLU A 215 1.59 -21.99 -1.46
CA GLU A 215 0.13 -22.14 -1.29
C GLU A 215 -0.56 -22.45 -2.62
N SER A 216 -0.24 -21.68 -3.66
CA SER A 216 -0.84 -21.85 -4.98
C SER A 216 -0.55 -23.24 -5.56
N VAL A 217 0.70 -23.71 -5.47
CA VAL A 217 1.07 -25.03 -5.96
C VAL A 217 0.44 -26.14 -5.13
N VAL A 218 0.46 -26.02 -3.80
CA VAL A 218 -0.16 -27.02 -2.92
C VAL A 218 -1.66 -27.15 -3.20
N LYS A 219 -2.36 -26.04 -3.44
CA LYS A 219 -3.76 -26.04 -3.86
C LYS A 219 -3.99 -26.74 -5.20
N ASN A 220 -3.07 -26.60 -6.17
CA ASN A 220 -3.15 -27.31 -7.44
C ASN A 220 -3.00 -28.83 -7.29
N TYR A 221 -2.43 -29.31 -6.19
CA TYR A 221 -2.38 -30.73 -5.84
C TYR A 221 -3.61 -31.23 -5.04
N GLY A 222 -4.66 -30.42 -4.97
CA GLY A 222 -5.94 -30.80 -4.36
C GLY A 222 -6.15 -30.35 -2.92
N PHE A 223 -5.22 -29.65 -2.30
CA PHE A 223 -5.36 -29.19 -0.91
C PHE A 223 -6.17 -27.89 -0.83
N TYR A 224 -7.46 -27.97 -1.08
CA TYR A 224 -8.39 -26.83 -1.20
C TYR A 224 -8.34 -25.85 -0.03
N TYR A 225 -8.31 -26.38 1.21
CA TYR A 225 -8.30 -25.55 2.44
C TYR A 225 -6.91 -25.15 2.91
N PHE A 226 -5.85 -25.42 2.13
CA PHE A 226 -4.51 -24.96 2.47
C PHE A 226 -4.41 -23.44 2.34
N ASP A 227 -3.65 -22.80 3.25
CA ASP A 227 -3.50 -21.36 3.32
C ASP A 227 -2.02 -21.02 3.54
N ASP A 228 -1.51 -19.94 2.96
CA ASP A 228 -0.12 -19.50 3.07
C ASP A 228 0.28 -19.21 4.53
N ARG A 229 -0.67 -18.79 5.37
CA ARG A 229 -0.46 -18.53 6.81
C ARG A 229 -0.02 -19.75 7.60
N TYR A 230 -0.24 -20.95 7.05
CA TYR A 230 0.24 -22.20 7.68
C TYR A 230 1.73 -22.45 7.45
N LEU A 231 2.37 -21.68 6.58
CA LEU A 231 3.80 -21.76 6.31
C LEU A 231 4.54 -20.74 7.17
N ILE A 232 5.43 -21.20 8.02
CA ILE A 232 6.24 -20.38 8.90
C ILE A 232 7.70 -20.45 8.45
N PHE A 233 8.33 -19.30 8.25
CA PHE A 233 9.77 -19.18 8.11
C PHE A 233 10.37 -18.66 9.42
N ASP A 234 11.06 -19.51 10.15
CA ASP A 234 11.90 -19.09 11.25
C ASP A 234 13.23 -18.60 10.69
N ALA A 235 13.65 -17.42 11.09
CA ALA A 235 14.86 -16.78 10.61
C ALA A 235 15.88 -16.66 11.75
N ASP A 236 16.95 -17.44 11.70
CA ASP A 236 18.07 -17.36 12.65
C ASP A 236 19.15 -16.43 12.10
N SER A 237 19.25 -15.24 12.67
CA SER A 237 20.26 -14.23 12.35
C SER A 237 21.50 -14.30 13.27
N THR A 238 21.58 -15.28 14.18
CA THR A 238 22.69 -15.42 15.13
C THR A 238 23.88 -16.18 14.58
N VAL A 239 23.78 -16.72 13.37
CA VAL A 239 24.79 -17.55 12.71
C VAL A 239 26.08 -16.81 12.33
N GLY A 240 26.12 -15.48 12.49
CA GLY A 240 27.29 -14.64 12.24
C GLY A 240 27.43 -14.15 10.79
N ASN A 241 28.46 -13.37 10.52
CA ASN A 241 28.80 -12.85 9.17
C ASN A 241 27.67 -12.14 8.43
N HIS A 242 26.71 -11.55 9.12
CA HIS A 242 25.50 -10.96 8.53
C HIS A 242 24.74 -11.97 7.64
N GLN A 243 24.59 -13.18 8.13
CA GLN A 243 23.88 -14.25 7.47
C GLN A 243 22.66 -14.66 8.27
N VAL A 244 21.70 -15.28 7.57
CA VAL A 244 20.45 -15.80 8.13
C VAL A 244 20.22 -17.20 7.61
N ASP A 245 19.92 -18.12 8.51
CA ASP A 245 19.36 -19.43 8.16
C ASP A 245 17.84 -19.35 8.23
N LEU A 246 17.18 -19.95 7.28
CA LEU A 246 15.72 -20.04 7.23
C LEU A 246 15.28 -21.49 7.45
N ASP A 247 14.39 -21.69 8.40
CA ASP A 247 13.70 -22.96 8.62
C ASP A 247 12.24 -22.83 8.26
N LEU A 248 11.82 -23.48 7.14
CA LEU A 248 10.44 -23.55 6.76
C LEU A 248 9.75 -24.72 7.43
N HIS A 249 8.64 -24.47 8.10
CA HIS A 249 7.78 -25.52 8.66
C HIS A 249 6.30 -25.14 8.57
N LEU A 250 5.43 -26.13 8.82
CA LEU A 250 4.01 -25.87 8.98
C LEU A 250 3.72 -25.50 10.41
N GLU A 251 2.86 -24.52 10.60
CA GLU A 251 2.36 -24.11 11.92
C GLU A 251 1.80 -25.29 12.70
N GLU A 252 2.03 -25.30 14.01
CA GLU A 252 1.37 -26.25 14.89
C GLU A 252 -0.14 -25.95 14.95
N GLY A 253 -0.97 -26.94 14.72
CA GLY A 253 -2.42 -26.74 14.75
C GLY A 253 -3.09 -26.49 13.39
N VAL A 254 -2.37 -26.64 12.27
CA VAL A 254 -3.00 -26.67 10.94
C VAL A 254 -4.20 -27.61 10.92
N PRO A 255 -5.41 -27.14 10.54
CA PRO A 255 -6.62 -27.93 10.54
C PRO A 255 -6.50 -29.22 9.71
N LYS A 256 -7.09 -30.32 10.17
CA LYS A 256 -7.01 -31.61 9.48
C LYS A 256 -7.56 -31.55 8.04
N ASN A 257 -8.56 -30.70 7.77
CA ASN A 257 -9.10 -30.50 6.43
C ASN A 257 -8.08 -29.83 5.49
N ALA A 258 -7.24 -28.93 5.99
CA ALA A 258 -6.19 -28.29 5.17
C ALA A 258 -5.07 -29.27 4.73
N ARG A 259 -4.94 -30.40 5.43
CA ARG A 259 -3.97 -31.47 5.12
C ARG A 259 -4.56 -32.61 4.26
N LYS A 260 -5.81 -32.45 3.78
CA LYS A 260 -6.50 -33.44 2.94
C LYS A 260 -6.62 -32.93 1.52
N ARG A 261 -6.59 -33.86 0.56
CA ARG A 261 -6.87 -33.58 -0.84
C ARG A 261 -8.38 -33.69 -1.08
N TYR A 262 -8.88 -32.83 -1.94
CA TYR A 262 -10.28 -32.74 -2.32
C TYR A 262 -10.45 -32.97 -3.82
N LYS A 263 -11.52 -33.65 -4.16
CA LYS A 263 -12.04 -33.77 -5.51
C LYS A 263 -13.27 -32.91 -5.67
N VAL A 264 -13.51 -32.44 -6.85
CA VAL A 264 -14.77 -31.79 -7.24
C VAL A 264 -15.83 -32.88 -7.38
N SER A 265 -16.92 -32.85 -6.60
CA SER A 265 -18.02 -33.82 -6.72
C SER A 265 -18.93 -33.46 -7.88
N ASP A 266 -19.49 -32.25 -7.85
CA ASP A 266 -20.48 -31.76 -8.79
C ASP A 266 -20.16 -30.32 -9.20
N VAL A 267 -20.52 -29.99 -10.43
CA VAL A 267 -20.44 -28.61 -10.93
C VAL A 267 -21.81 -28.20 -11.45
N THR A 268 -22.44 -27.21 -10.82
CA THR A 268 -23.71 -26.63 -11.27
C THR A 268 -23.45 -25.26 -11.85
N ILE A 269 -23.93 -25.01 -13.04
CA ILE A 269 -23.75 -23.77 -13.79
C ILE A 269 -25.07 -23.00 -13.81
N TYR A 270 -25.04 -21.78 -13.33
CA TYR A 270 -26.15 -20.81 -13.37
C TYR A 270 -25.77 -19.64 -14.27
N PRO A 271 -26.06 -19.68 -15.59
CA PRO A 271 -25.60 -18.65 -16.52
C PRO A 271 -26.21 -17.27 -16.27
N ASN A 272 -27.37 -17.22 -15.61
CA ASN A 272 -28.14 -15.98 -15.32
C ASN A 272 -28.27 -15.75 -13.82
N TYR A 273 -27.25 -16.08 -13.02
CA TYR A 273 -27.31 -15.91 -11.58
C TYR A 273 -27.50 -14.44 -11.20
N SER A 274 -28.55 -14.17 -10.43
CA SER A 274 -28.83 -12.85 -9.84
C SER A 274 -28.91 -12.95 -8.32
N LEU A 275 -28.30 -11.99 -7.62
CA LEU A 275 -28.42 -11.86 -6.16
C LEU A 275 -29.81 -11.34 -5.74
N VAL A 276 -30.58 -10.77 -6.67
CA VAL A 276 -31.95 -10.35 -6.42
C VAL A 276 -32.87 -11.55 -6.64
N PRO A 277 -33.69 -11.94 -5.66
CA PRO A 277 -34.65 -13.04 -5.84
C PRO A 277 -35.54 -12.78 -7.06
N ASP A 278 -35.62 -13.75 -7.96
CA ASP A 278 -36.46 -13.67 -9.13
C ASP A 278 -37.91 -13.77 -8.67
N SER A 279 -38.65 -12.68 -8.75
CA SER A 279 -40.09 -12.59 -8.39
C SER A 279 -41.00 -13.15 -9.47
N THR A 280 -40.46 -13.61 -10.61
CA THR A 280 -41.28 -14.06 -11.77
C THR A 280 -41.90 -15.43 -11.60
N GLY A 281 -41.47 -16.21 -10.59
CA GLY A 281 -41.99 -17.56 -10.33
C GLY A 281 -41.70 -18.59 -11.43
N ILE A 282 -40.74 -18.27 -12.34
CA ILE A 282 -40.31 -19.18 -13.41
C ILE A 282 -39.50 -20.31 -12.77
N VAL A 283 -39.94 -21.54 -12.95
CA VAL A 283 -39.21 -22.75 -12.53
C VAL A 283 -38.02 -22.90 -13.50
N ALA A 284 -36.79 -22.90 -12.95
CA ALA A 284 -35.62 -23.08 -13.75
C ALA A 284 -35.55 -24.52 -14.32
N ASP A 285 -35.35 -24.64 -15.61
CA ASP A 285 -35.08 -25.92 -16.27
C ASP A 285 -33.66 -26.38 -15.96
N THR A 286 -33.51 -27.65 -15.59
CA THR A 286 -32.23 -28.26 -15.24
C THR A 286 -31.89 -29.35 -16.24
N VAL A 287 -30.77 -29.16 -16.95
CA VAL A 287 -30.30 -30.11 -17.96
C VAL A 287 -28.91 -30.61 -17.57
N GLU A 288 -28.67 -31.93 -17.72
CA GLU A 288 -27.32 -32.48 -17.59
C GLU A 288 -26.61 -32.50 -18.94
N ILE A 289 -25.46 -31.83 -19.03
CA ILE A 289 -24.66 -31.73 -20.24
C ILE A 289 -23.18 -31.87 -19.90
N ASP A 290 -22.48 -32.81 -20.55
CA ASP A 290 -21.03 -33.03 -20.37
C ASP A 290 -20.62 -33.21 -18.88
N SER A 291 -21.45 -33.88 -18.07
CA SER A 291 -21.31 -34.07 -16.63
C SER A 291 -21.51 -32.80 -15.78
N PHE A 292 -21.98 -31.71 -16.37
CA PHE A 292 -22.39 -30.52 -15.64
C PHE A 292 -23.90 -30.50 -15.44
N ARG A 293 -24.33 -30.01 -14.29
CA ARG A 293 -25.71 -29.60 -14.06
C ARG A 293 -25.88 -28.15 -14.50
N TYR A 294 -26.66 -27.92 -15.55
CA TYR A 294 -26.92 -26.60 -16.13
C TYR A 294 -28.34 -26.16 -15.76
N VAL A 295 -28.47 -25.05 -15.06
CA VAL A 295 -29.73 -24.50 -14.57
C VAL A 295 -29.99 -23.15 -15.21
N ASP A 296 -30.93 -23.11 -16.16
CA ASP A 296 -31.22 -21.90 -16.93
C ASP A 296 -32.74 -21.65 -16.98
N ASN A 297 -33.17 -20.45 -16.63
CA ASN A 297 -34.55 -20.02 -16.68
C ASN A 297 -34.88 -19.11 -17.89
N MET A 298 -33.87 -18.60 -18.57
CA MET A 298 -34.03 -17.63 -19.66
C MET A 298 -33.61 -18.15 -21.05
N HIS A 299 -32.93 -19.28 -21.12
CA HIS A 299 -32.44 -19.89 -22.37
C HIS A 299 -31.61 -18.96 -23.26
N MET A 300 -30.87 -18.00 -22.63
CA MET A 300 -30.09 -16.98 -23.33
C MET A 300 -28.82 -17.53 -23.98
N PHE A 301 -28.24 -18.56 -23.41
CA PHE A 301 -26.98 -19.14 -23.86
C PHE A 301 -27.15 -20.61 -24.29
N ARG A 302 -26.37 -21.02 -25.26
CA ARG A 302 -26.28 -22.45 -25.62
C ARG A 302 -25.47 -23.17 -24.54
N PRO A 303 -26.01 -24.16 -23.80
CA PRO A 303 -25.31 -24.79 -22.69
C PRO A 303 -23.94 -25.35 -23.06
N ARG A 304 -23.77 -25.98 -24.22
CA ARG A 304 -22.48 -26.50 -24.71
C ARG A 304 -21.39 -25.45 -24.91
N VAL A 305 -21.76 -24.17 -25.11
CA VAL A 305 -20.77 -23.07 -25.22
C VAL A 305 -20.23 -22.76 -23.86
N ILE A 306 -21.11 -22.70 -22.86
CA ILE A 306 -20.72 -22.39 -21.47
C ILE A 306 -19.92 -23.56 -20.86
N THR A 307 -20.36 -24.82 -21.04
CA THR A 307 -19.65 -25.97 -20.49
C THR A 307 -18.22 -26.13 -21.02
N ARG A 308 -17.94 -25.63 -22.21
CA ARG A 308 -16.58 -25.68 -22.82
C ARG A 308 -15.60 -24.70 -22.21
N ILE A 309 -16.09 -23.58 -21.66
CA ILE A 309 -15.22 -22.54 -21.07
C ILE A 309 -14.99 -22.76 -19.56
N VAL A 310 -15.74 -23.66 -18.94
CA VAL A 310 -15.55 -24.02 -17.53
C VAL A 310 -14.42 -25.03 -17.43
N ASN A 311 -13.34 -24.69 -16.74
CA ASN A 311 -12.17 -25.55 -16.60
C ASN A 311 -12.34 -26.61 -15.51
N ILE A 312 -13.10 -26.30 -14.45
CA ILE A 312 -13.39 -27.23 -13.35
C ILE A 312 -14.28 -28.36 -13.86
N ARG A 313 -13.91 -29.61 -13.58
CA ARG A 313 -14.66 -30.79 -13.99
C ARG A 313 -15.06 -31.65 -12.78
N PRO A 314 -16.25 -32.27 -12.80
CA PRO A 314 -16.61 -33.27 -11.81
C PRO A 314 -15.59 -34.43 -11.77
N ASP A 315 -15.43 -35.04 -10.61
CA ASP A 315 -14.51 -36.15 -10.32
C ASP A 315 -13.01 -35.86 -10.48
N GLN A 316 -12.63 -34.63 -10.86
CA GLN A 316 -11.23 -34.25 -10.92
C GLN A 316 -10.71 -33.79 -9.56
N MET A 317 -9.40 -33.96 -9.36
CA MET A 317 -8.72 -33.35 -8.21
C MET A 317 -8.85 -31.84 -8.30
N TYR A 318 -9.20 -31.20 -7.20
CA TYR A 318 -9.24 -29.74 -7.16
C TYR A 318 -7.90 -29.14 -7.58
N SER A 319 -7.97 -28.09 -8.37
CA SER A 319 -6.82 -27.28 -8.80
C SER A 319 -7.22 -25.81 -8.74
N LYS A 320 -6.39 -24.97 -8.10
CA LYS A 320 -6.60 -23.53 -8.05
C LYS A 320 -6.51 -22.89 -9.43
N ASN A 321 -5.69 -23.44 -10.31
CA ASN A 321 -5.51 -22.91 -11.67
C ASN A 321 -6.74 -23.15 -12.57
N ASP A 322 -7.59 -24.12 -12.22
CA ASP A 322 -8.80 -24.44 -12.99
C ASP A 322 -10.01 -23.63 -12.51
N GLN A 323 -9.89 -22.92 -11.40
CA GLN A 323 -10.91 -22.08 -10.80
C GLN A 323 -10.88 -20.66 -11.35
#